data_e3fbaedbf63a04ac5e83300663c8f8d8
#
_entry.id   e3fbaedbf63a04ac5e83300663c8f8d8
#
_cell.length_a   1.000
_cell.length_b   1.000
_cell.length_c   1.000
_cell.angle_alpha   90.00
_cell.angle_beta   90.00
_cell.angle_gamma   90.00
#
_symmetry.space_group_name_H-M   'P 1'
#
loop_
_entity.id
_entity.type
_entity.pdbx_description
1 polymer ?
#
loop_
_entity_poly.entity_id
_entity_poly.type
_entity_poly.pdbx_seq_one_letter_code
_entity_poly.pdbx_strand_id
1 'polypeptide(L)'
;LTPSTQYHIRAFALNSVGVSYGADLTFTTLAVIIPPTVTTTPASSIGLTTATTGGNVTTNGGATVISRGILYSLTAIPSDTTSSTKINSGNGTGVFTTSLTSLAGGTLYHIRAFAVNSAGVSFGTDLTFTTITTPTVTTISPTGIGQIIATSGGNVISNGGSAVTRRGLVYSLSPISDTSGGTRLIDAGVGNGAYVTTISGLVANTTYHIRAFAVNLAGVSLGADLTFTTLAIPVLPIVQTITSNITSVSALIYNNVSSEGSSPVTRRGLVWSISPTLTDTTTGTLIIDAGTGLGNYTSSITGLSAGTLYYAIAFAVNSVGVA
;
A
#
# COMPACT_ATOMS: atom_id res chain seq x y z
N LEU A 1 33.13 31.66 -54.62
CA LEU A 1 32.93 32.81 -53.72
C LEU A 1 32.70 32.37 -52.30
N THR A 2 33.28 33.04 -51.31
CA THR A 2 33.10 32.75 -49.89
C THR A 2 31.75 33.27 -49.41
N PRO A 3 30.94 32.52 -48.65
CA PRO A 3 29.70 33.00 -48.07
C PRO A 3 29.89 34.22 -47.16
N SER A 4 28.85 35.04 -46.99
CA SER A 4 28.83 36.26 -46.18
C SER A 4 29.98 37.19 -46.45
N THR A 5 30.48 37.21 -47.71
CA THR A 5 31.64 38.01 -48.13
C THR A 5 31.22 39.05 -49.14
N GLN A 6 31.64 40.29 -48.92
CA GLN A 6 31.46 41.39 -49.88
C GLN A 6 32.51 41.26 -50.96
N TYR A 7 32.05 41.28 -52.21
CA TYR A 7 32.89 41.29 -53.39
C TYR A 7 32.69 42.58 -54.15
N HIS A 8 33.80 43.08 -54.77
CA HIS A 8 33.84 44.15 -55.68
C HIS A 8 33.88 43.64 -57.10
N ILE A 9 33.10 44.19 -58.02
CA ILE A 9 33.14 43.82 -59.42
C ILE A 9 33.19 45.11 -60.30
N ARG A 10 34.02 45.04 -61.31
CA ARG A 10 34.13 46.13 -62.31
C ARG A 10 34.20 45.51 -63.72
N ALA A 11 33.47 46.11 -64.66
CA ALA A 11 33.69 45.81 -66.03
C ALA A 11 34.99 46.44 -66.54
N PHE A 12 35.66 45.82 -67.44
CA PHE A 12 36.82 46.38 -68.08
C PHE A 12 36.77 46.16 -69.58
N ALA A 13 37.39 47.07 -70.33
CA ALA A 13 37.61 46.99 -71.77
C ALA A 13 39.06 47.26 -72.04
N LEU A 14 39.67 46.44 -72.97
CA LEU A 14 41.07 46.51 -73.33
C LEU A 14 41.12 46.82 -74.85
N ASN A 15 41.97 47.79 -75.27
CA ASN A 15 42.39 47.99 -76.63
C ASN A 15 43.92 48.18 -76.72
N SER A 16 44.44 48.50 -77.89
CA SER A 16 45.88 48.63 -78.13
C SER A 16 46.52 49.79 -77.36
N VAL A 17 45.75 50.74 -76.81
CA VAL A 17 46.25 51.87 -76.02
C VAL A 17 46.28 51.63 -74.54
N GLY A 18 45.39 50.72 -73.98
CA GLY A 18 45.36 50.39 -72.57
C GLY A 18 44.00 49.89 -72.11
N VAL A 19 43.84 49.77 -70.81
CA VAL A 19 42.65 49.25 -70.13
C VAL A 19 41.82 50.41 -69.54
N SER A 20 40.49 50.35 -69.72
CA SER A 20 39.55 51.20 -69.04
C SER A 20 38.59 50.40 -68.17
N TYR A 21 38.25 50.91 -66.99
CA TYR A 21 37.40 50.27 -65.98
C TYR A 21 36.08 51.06 -65.83
N GLY A 22 34.99 50.31 -65.70
CA GLY A 22 33.74 50.82 -65.30
C GLY A 22 33.64 51.18 -63.80
N ALA A 23 32.47 51.59 -63.33
CA ALA A 23 32.24 51.84 -61.93
C ALA A 23 32.43 50.59 -61.08
N ASP A 24 32.98 50.74 -59.86
CA ASP A 24 33.03 49.68 -58.87
C ASP A 24 31.64 49.40 -58.26
N LEU A 25 31.17 48.19 -58.40
CA LEU A 25 29.90 47.73 -57.82
C LEU A 25 30.21 46.69 -56.78
N THR A 26 29.44 46.65 -55.71
CA THR A 26 29.58 45.63 -54.65
C THR A 26 28.36 44.76 -54.52
N PHE A 27 28.56 43.52 -54.17
CA PHE A 27 27.51 42.60 -53.71
C PHE A 27 28.08 41.75 -52.58
N THR A 28 27.16 41.29 -51.69
CA THR A 28 27.52 40.38 -50.62
C THR A 28 26.88 39.03 -50.87
N THR A 29 27.68 37.98 -50.79
CA THR A 29 27.17 36.60 -50.87
C THR A 29 26.27 36.28 -49.68
N LEU A 30 25.27 35.45 -49.88
CA LEU A 30 24.37 34.99 -48.80
C LEU A 30 25.13 34.18 -47.78
N ALA A 31 24.67 34.23 -46.55
CA ALA A 31 25.17 33.35 -45.48
C ALA A 31 24.77 31.87 -45.78
N VAL A 32 25.58 30.92 -45.33
CA VAL A 32 25.20 29.51 -45.34
C VAL A 32 24.16 29.29 -44.25
N ILE A 33 23.03 28.75 -44.66
CA ILE A 33 22.01 28.30 -43.72
C ILE A 33 22.28 26.83 -43.36
N ILE A 34 22.35 26.52 -42.08
CA ILE A 34 22.52 25.17 -41.53
C ILE A 34 21.34 24.83 -40.61
N PRO A 35 21.07 23.52 -40.31
CA PRO A 35 20.06 23.16 -39.33
C PRO A 35 20.32 23.82 -37.97
N PRO A 36 19.27 24.04 -37.14
CA PRO A 36 19.38 24.61 -35.80
C PRO A 36 20.27 23.74 -34.87
N THR A 37 20.73 24.30 -33.75
CA THR A 37 21.32 23.50 -32.68
C THR A 37 20.31 23.42 -31.54
N VAL A 38 20.01 22.17 -31.07
CA VAL A 38 19.04 21.93 -30.02
C VAL A 38 19.59 20.92 -29.02
N THR A 39 19.26 21.10 -27.73
CA THR A 39 19.57 20.15 -26.64
C THR A 39 18.28 19.62 -26.05
N THR A 40 18.28 18.34 -25.60
CA THR A 40 17.17 17.73 -24.89
C THR A 40 17.30 18.03 -23.38
N THR A 41 16.20 18.42 -22.75
CA THR A 41 16.12 18.58 -21.28
C THR A 41 15.66 17.25 -20.64
N PRO A 42 16.33 16.74 -19.59
CA PRO A 42 15.90 15.56 -18.87
C PRO A 42 14.45 15.67 -18.39
N ALA A 43 13.76 14.53 -18.32
CA ALA A 43 12.39 14.48 -17.80
C ALA A 43 12.38 14.81 -16.31
N SER A 44 11.33 15.51 -15.89
CA SER A 44 11.04 15.91 -14.50
C SER A 44 9.55 15.73 -14.22
N SER A 45 9.13 15.89 -12.96
CA SER A 45 7.72 15.72 -12.54
C SER A 45 7.12 14.41 -13.07
N ILE A 46 7.90 13.33 -12.99
CA ILE A 46 7.51 12.02 -13.52
C ILE A 46 6.40 11.43 -12.64
N GLY A 47 5.24 11.20 -13.27
CA GLY A 47 4.06 10.60 -12.67
C GLY A 47 3.79 9.18 -13.19
N LEU A 48 2.59 8.65 -12.87
CA LEU A 48 2.11 7.36 -13.38
C LEU A 48 1.88 7.42 -14.90
N THR A 49 1.28 8.48 -15.38
CA THR A 49 0.87 8.64 -16.79
C THR A 49 1.37 9.96 -17.41
N THR A 50 2.24 10.68 -16.71
CA THR A 50 2.70 12.02 -17.12
C THR A 50 4.18 12.21 -16.86
N ALA A 51 4.80 13.10 -17.64
CA ALA A 51 6.14 13.63 -17.35
C ALA A 51 6.26 15.03 -17.98
N THR A 52 7.19 15.84 -17.48
CA THR A 52 7.54 17.12 -18.09
C THR A 52 8.97 17.03 -18.62
N THR A 53 9.18 17.46 -19.86
CA THR A 53 10.49 17.54 -20.49
C THR A 53 10.56 18.78 -21.37
N GLY A 54 11.56 18.91 -22.23
CA GLY A 54 11.70 20.04 -23.15
C GLY A 54 13.03 20.04 -23.86
N GLY A 55 13.46 21.21 -24.26
CA GLY A 55 14.74 21.41 -24.92
C GLY A 55 15.14 22.88 -24.94
N ASN A 56 16.33 23.12 -25.49
CA ASN A 56 16.82 24.47 -25.71
C ASN A 56 17.38 24.55 -27.12
N VAL A 57 16.79 25.40 -27.96
CA VAL A 57 17.32 25.73 -29.28
C VAL A 57 18.33 26.86 -29.09
N THR A 58 19.63 26.51 -29.14
CA THR A 58 20.74 27.43 -28.83
C THR A 58 21.12 28.29 -30.03
N THR A 59 20.92 27.82 -31.28
CA THR A 59 21.12 28.59 -32.49
C THR A 59 20.06 28.27 -33.52
N ASN A 60 19.72 29.26 -34.37
CA ASN A 60 18.76 29.08 -35.46
C ASN A 60 19.43 28.62 -36.76
N GLY A 61 20.76 28.49 -36.82
CA GLY A 61 21.50 28.10 -38.01
C GLY A 61 21.46 29.08 -39.18
N GLY A 62 21.15 30.36 -38.91
CA GLY A 62 21.06 31.42 -39.94
C GLY A 62 19.67 31.56 -40.58
N ALA A 63 18.65 30.76 -40.16
CA ALA A 63 17.28 30.88 -40.64
C ALA A 63 16.30 30.70 -39.48
N THR A 64 15.09 31.22 -39.63
CA THR A 64 14.02 31.12 -38.60
C THR A 64 13.69 29.67 -38.29
N VAL A 65 13.69 29.31 -37.00
CA VAL A 65 13.20 28.02 -36.54
C VAL A 65 11.67 28.00 -36.62
N ILE A 66 11.14 27.21 -37.55
CA ILE A 66 9.71 27.12 -37.87
C ILE A 66 8.94 26.12 -37.03
N SER A 67 9.64 25.15 -36.43
CA SER A 67 9.04 24.15 -35.53
C SER A 67 10.10 23.63 -34.56
N ARG A 68 9.71 23.40 -33.31
CA ARG A 68 10.51 22.73 -32.29
C ARG A 68 9.60 21.94 -31.37
N GLY A 69 10.15 20.92 -30.70
CA GLY A 69 9.35 20.10 -29.80
C GLY A 69 10.09 18.87 -29.32
N ILE A 70 9.30 17.88 -28.89
CA ILE A 70 9.78 16.60 -28.35
C ILE A 70 9.27 15.45 -29.20
N LEU A 71 10.16 14.48 -29.42
CA LEU A 71 9.87 13.13 -29.85
C LEU A 71 9.92 12.22 -28.64
N TYR A 72 8.99 11.26 -28.51
CA TYR A 72 9.08 10.20 -27.50
C TYR A 72 8.66 8.85 -28.05
N SER A 73 9.24 7.78 -27.50
CA SER A 73 9.07 6.41 -27.98
C SER A 73 9.39 5.40 -26.87
N LEU A 74 8.99 4.13 -27.06
CA LEU A 74 9.40 3.00 -26.21
C LEU A 74 10.77 2.43 -26.61
N THR A 75 11.31 2.83 -27.72
CA THR A 75 12.62 2.43 -28.23
C THR A 75 13.48 3.65 -28.49
N ALA A 76 14.80 3.47 -28.61
CA ALA A 76 15.72 4.55 -28.95
C ALA A 76 15.25 5.33 -30.17
N ILE A 77 15.28 6.65 -30.11
CA ILE A 77 14.77 7.55 -31.14
C ILE A 77 15.86 7.80 -32.18
N PRO A 78 15.68 7.31 -33.42
CA PRO A 78 16.63 7.56 -34.51
C PRO A 78 16.65 9.03 -34.94
N SER A 79 17.47 9.38 -35.95
CA SER A 79 17.59 10.71 -36.48
C SER A 79 16.47 11.07 -37.48
N ASP A 80 15.27 10.52 -37.28
CA ASP A 80 14.06 10.86 -38.04
C ASP A 80 12.89 11.23 -37.15
N THR A 81 11.85 11.80 -37.71
CA THR A 81 10.63 12.22 -36.99
C THR A 81 9.44 11.30 -37.24
N THR A 82 9.62 10.17 -37.91
CA THR A 82 8.53 9.32 -38.41
C THR A 82 8.27 8.09 -37.54
N SER A 83 9.28 7.59 -36.83
CA SER A 83 9.21 6.38 -36.02
C SER A 83 8.85 6.62 -34.54
N SER A 84 8.53 7.87 -34.16
CA SER A 84 8.24 8.27 -32.77
C SER A 84 7.04 9.20 -32.68
N THR A 85 6.42 9.29 -31.50
CA THR A 85 5.35 10.26 -31.26
C THR A 85 5.94 11.67 -31.16
N LYS A 86 5.43 12.60 -31.97
CA LYS A 86 5.90 13.99 -32.06
C LYS A 86 4.96 14.93 -31.36
N ILE A 87 5.49 15.76 -30.48
CA ILE A 87 4.78 16.90 -29.87
C ILE A 87 5.46 18.18 -30.30
N ASN A 88 4.69 19.07 -30.97
CA ASN A 88 5.15 20.40 -31.35
C ASN A 88 5.02 21.34 -30.14
N SER A 89 6.09 22.05 -29.80
CA SER A 89 6.17 23.01 -28.69
C SER A 89 6.44 24.45 -29.17
N GLY A 90 6.02 24.76 -30.41
CA GLY A 90 6.13 26.10 -30.99
C GLY A 90 7.29 26.26 -31.95
N ASN A 91 7.82 27.51 -32.07
CA ASN A 91 8.88 27.91 -32.97
C ASN A 91 9.93 28.77 -32.24
N GLY A 92 10.93 29.27 -32.99
CA GLY A 92 11.96 30.18 -32.49
C GLY A 92 13.05 29.48 -31.66
N THR A 93 13.98 30.28 -31.15
CA THR A 93 15.11 29.83 -30.30
C THR A 93 14.76 29.89 -28.81
N GLY A 94 15.68 29.40 -27.96
CA GLY A 94 15.56 29.41 -26.49
C GLY A 94 14.95 28.14 -25.91
N VAL A 95 14.76 28.17 -24.60
CA VAL A 95 14.22 27.04 -23.81
C VAL A 95 12.72 26.87 -24.10
N PHE A 96 12.27 25.62 -24.13
CA PHE A 96 10.86 25.25 -24.18
C PHE A 96 10.60 24.04 -23.30
N THR A 97 9.37 23.93 -22.79
CA THR A 97 8.89 22.81 -21.99
C THR A 97 7.69 22.13 -22.65
N THR A 98 7.53 20.85 -22.40
CA THR A 98 6.44 20.03 -22.97
C THR A 98 5.97 19.05 -21.89
N SER A 99 4.65 18.95 -21.73
CA SER A 99 4.03 17.92 -20.89
C SER A 99 3.71 16.69 -21.74
N LEU A 100 4.21 15.55 -21.33
CA LEU A 100 3.81 14.25 -21.86
C LEU A 100 2.66 13.71 -21.02
N THR A 101 1.63 13.19 -21.67
CA THR A 101 0.42 12.65 -21.03
C THR A 101 0.05 11.29 -21.63
N SER A 102 -0.85 10.56 -20.96
CA SER A 102 -1.32 9.24 -21.40
C SER A 102 -0.19 8.20 -21.55
N LEU A 103 0.85 8.34 -20.76
CA LEU A 103 1.94 7.36 -20.68
C LEU A 103 1.47 6.11 -19.94
N ALA A 104 2.10 4.96 -20.21
CA ALA A 104 1.92 3.75 -19.42
C ALA A 104 2.78 3.81 -18.15
N GLY A 105 2.23 3.40 -17.01
CA GLY A 105 2.97 3.34 -15.73
C GLY A 105 4.05 2.26 -15.74
N GLY A 106 5.17 2.51 -15.03
CA GLY A 106 6.30 1.59 -14.93
C GLY A 106 7.06 1.35 -16.24
N THR A 107 6.92 2.25 -17.19
CA THR A 107 7.40 2.06 -18.57
C THR A 107 8.58 2.97 -18.86
N LEU A 108 9.63 2.41 -19.45
CA LEU A 108 10.78 3.16 -19.92
C LEU A 108 10.43 3.88 -21.23
N TYR A 109 10.65 5.18 -21.26
CA TYR A 109 10.49 6.03 -22.45
C TYR A 109 11.82 6.65 -22.84
N HIS A 110 12.04 6.77 -24.15
CA HIS A 110 13.04 7.62 -24.79
C HIS A 110 12.43 8.96 -25.12
N ILE A 111 13.17 10.05 -24.96
CA ILE A 111 12.78 11.40 -25.29
C ILE A 111 13.91 12.10 -26.04
N ARG A 112 13.56 12.88 -27.05
CA ARG A 112 14.53 13.62 -27.86
C ARG A 112 13.94 14.94 -28.34
N ALA A 113 14.64 16.05 -28.09
CA ALA A 113 14.23 17.34 -28.62
C ALA A 113 14.55 17.41 -30.14
N PHE A 114 13.74 18.13 -30.87
CA PHE A 114 13.98 18.48 -32.29
C PHE A 114 13.76 19.96 -32.54
N ALA A 115 14.43 20.48 -33.58
CA ALA A 115 14.20 21.83 -34.13
C ALA A 115 14.39 21.81 -35.63
N VAL A 116 13.58 22.63 -36.36
CA VAL A 116 13.51 22.65 -37.83
C VAL A 116 13.62 24.08 -38.33
N ASN A 117 14.47 24.30 -39.33
CA ASN A 117 14.50 25.51 -40.15
C ASN A 117 14.47 25.12 -41.63
N SER A 118 14.69 26.11 -42.55
CA SER A 118 14.70 25.87 -43.99
C SER A 118 15.87 24.98 -44.49
N ALA A 119 16.94 24.81 -43.71
CA ALA A 119 18.05 23.92 -44.04
C ALA A 119 17.80 22.47 -43.61
N GLY A 120 16.85 22.21 -42.67
CA GLY A 120 16.54 20.85 -42.22
C GLY A 120 16.18 20.77 -40.75
N VAL A 121 16.18 19.53 -40.26
CA VAL A 121 15.92 19.17 -38.86
C VAL A 121 17.22 18.84 -38.12
N SER A 122 17.25 19.23 -36.86
CA SER A 122 18.28 18.75 -35.92
C SER A 122 17.64 18.15 -34.69
N PHE A 123 18.41 17.33 -33.96
CA PHE A 123 17.98 16.59 -32.79
C PHE A 123 18.96 16.79 -31.63
N GLY A 124 18.43 16.88 -30.43
CA GLY A 124 19.22 16.81 -29.19
C GLY A 124 19.66 15.38 -28.88
N THR A 125 20.23 15.17 -27.71
CA THR A 125 20.59 13.85 -27.20
C THR A 125 19.33 13.03 -26.92
N ASP A 126 19.37 11.72 -27.22
CA ASP A 126 18.35 10.76 -26.77
C ASP A 126 18.54 10.50 -25.28
N LEU A 127 17.54 10.81 -24.47
CA LEU A 127 17.51 10.62 -23.03
C LEU A 127 16.37 9.68 -22.65
N THR A 128 16.48 9.03 -21.49
CA THR A 128 15.47 8.10 -21.01
C THR A 128 14.90 8.51 -19.67
N PHE A 129 13.67 8.09 -19.39
CA PHE A 129 13.05 8.13 -18.06
C PHE A 129 12.07 6.97 -17.93
N THR A 130 11.77 6.56 -16.67
CA THR A 130 10.76 5.55 -16.39
C THR A 130 9.60 6.20 -15.60
N THR A 131 8.37 5.98 -16.06
CA THR A 131 7.17 6.40 -15.31
C THR A 131 7.04 5.61 -14.02
N ILE A 132 6.45 6.20 -12.99
CA ILE A 132 6.26 5.54 -11.69
C ILE A 132 5.07 4.57 -11.72
N THR A 133 5.03 3.67 -10.73
CA THR A 133 3.87 2.80 -10.42
C THR A 133 3.47 2.94 -8.97
N THR A 134 2.33 2.37 -8.59
CA THR A 134 2.01 2.18 -7.17
C THR A 134 3.03 1.26 -6.50
N PRO A 135 3.21 1.34 -5.18
CA PRO A 135 4.10 0.44 -4.45
C PRO A 135 3.72 -1.03 -4.62
N THR A 136 4.65 -1.95 -4.39
CA THR A 136 4.35 -3.37 -4.20
C THR A 136 4.46 -3.69 -2.73
N VAL A 137 3.37 -4.21 -2.12
CA VAL A 137 3.29 -4.53 -0.70
C VAL A 137 2.68 -5.91 -0.48
N THR A 138 3.17 -6.64 0.50
CA THR A 138 2.61 -7.93 0.96
C THR A 138 2.08 -7.80 2.38
N THR A 139 1.00 -8.52 2.70
CA THR A 139 0.44 -8.63 4.05
C THR A 139 1.16 -9.73 4.81
N ILE A 140 1.57 -9.48 6.06
CA ILE A 140 2.14 -10.48 6.97
C ILE A 140 0.99 -11.16 7.71
N SER A 141 1.06 -12.50 7.82
CA SER A 141 0.06 -13.29 8.55
C SER A 141 -0.11 -12.79 9.99
N PRO A 142 -1.35 -12.64 10.47
CA PRO A 142 -1.64 -12.26 11.84
C PRO A 142 -1.07 -13.26 12.86
N THR A 143 -0.50 -12.74 13.95
CA THR A 143 0.06 -13.47 15.08
C THR A 143 -0.38 -12.83 16.40
N GLY A 144 -0.06 -13.45 17.54
CA GLY A 144 -0.42 -12.90 18.85
C GLY A 144 -1.91 -12.61 19.00
N ILE A 145 -2.74 -13.48 18.39
CA ILE A 145 -4.19 -13.31 18.38
C ILE A 145 -4.72 -13.55 19.80
N GLY A 146 -5.33 -12.53 20.39
CA GLY A 146 -6.03 -12.56 21.67
C GLY A 146 -7.53 -12.39 21.49
N GLN A 147 -8.22 -12.04 22.56
CA GLN A 147 -9.67 -11.76 22.54
C GLN A 147 -9.99 -10.43 21.88
N ILE A 148 -9.16 -9.42 22.11
CA ILE A 148 -9.37 -8.04 21.69
C ILE A 148 -8.16 -7.43 20.96
N ILE A 149 -7.18 -8.25 20.60
CA ILE A 149 -5.88 -7.84 20.08
C ILE A 149 -5.37 -8.84 19.05
N ALA A 150 -4.62 -8.35 18.08
CA ALA A 150 -3.81 -9.16 17.16
C ALA A 150 -2.60 -8.35 16.71
N THR A 151 -1.56 -9.01 16.25
CA THR A 151 -0.37 -8.38 15.66
C THR A 151 -0.25 -8.83 14.21
N SER A 152 -0.03 -7.88 13.31
CA SER A 152 0.23 -8.15 11.89
C SER A 152 1.09 -7.02 11.31
N GLY A 153 1.29 -7.03 10.01
CA GLY A 153 2.11 -6.02 9.34
C GLY A 153 2.12 -6.19 7.84
N GLY A 154 3.12 -5.61 7.22
CA GLY A 154 3.35 -5.72 5.79
C GLY A 154 4.83 -5.58 5.44
N ASN A 155 5.14 -5.89 4.19
CA ASN A 155 6.46 -5.62 3.64
C ASN A 155 6.31 -4.87 2.31
N VAL A 156 6.79 -3.64 2.26
CA VAL A 156 6.87 -2.86 1.02
C VAL A 156 8.11 -3.31 0.25
N ILE A 157 7.91 -4.10 -0.79
CA ILE A 157 8.96 -4.72 -1.63
C ILE A 157 9.54 -3.68 -2.60
N SER A 158 8.68 -2.83 -3.16
CA SER A 158 9.07 -1.77 -4.12
C SER A 158 8.28 -0.50 -3.86
N ASN A 159 8.96 0.64 -3.98
CA ASN A 159 8.31 1.97 -3.92
C ASN A 159 7.67 2.41 -5.25
N GLY A 160 7.79 1.60 -6.32
CA GLY A 160 7.26 1.94 -7.63
C GLY A 160 7.90 3.15 -8.31
N GLY A 161 9.15 3.50 -7.93
CA GLY A 161 9.88 4.65 -8.50
C GLY A 161 9.56 6.00 -7.83
N SER A 162 8.75 6.01 -6.77
CA SER A 162 8.43 7.21 -5.98
C SER A 162 8.39 6.87 -4.49
N ALA A 163 8.79 7.80 -3.63
CA ALA A 163 8.85 7.58 -2.19
C ALA A 163 7.50 7.12 -1.63
N VAL A 164 7.54 6.10 -0.77
CA VAL A 164 6.36 5.66 0.00
C VAL A 164 6.13 6.66 1.13
N THR A 165 5.05 7.41 1.02
CA THR A 165 4.69 8.50 1.94
C THR A 165 3.83 8.04 3.10
N ARG A 166 3.21 6.86 2.99
CA ARG A 166 2.38 6.26 4.03
C ARG A 166 2.31 4.75 3.83
N ARG A 167 2.36 3.97 4.92
CA ARG A 167 2.14 2.52 4.93
C ARG A 167 1.48 2.09 6.23
N GLY A 168 0.83 0.95 6.23
CA GLY A 168 0.16 0.44 7.43
C GLY A 168 -0.76 -0.74 7.15
N LEU A 169 -1.72 -0.95 8.04
CA LEU A 169 -2.74 -1.98 7.96
C LEU A 169 -4.13 -1.38 7.82
N VAL A 170 -4.95 -2.06 7.08
CA VAL A 170 -6.39 -1.85 6.99
C VAL A 170 -7.08 -3.15 7.40
N TYR A 171 -8.12 -3.07 8.25
CA TYR A 171 -8.88 -4.25 8.67
C TYR A 171 -10.37 -3.97 8.77
N SER A 172 -11.19 -5.01 8.60
CA SER A 172 -12.64 -4.95 8.48
C SER A 172 -13.30 -6.28 8.88
N LEU A 173 -14.61 -6.26 9.09
CA LEU A 173 -15.44 -7.46 9.22
C LEU A 173 -15.81 -8.08 7.86
N SER A 174 -15.57 -7.38 6.77
CA SER A 174 -15.86 -7.81 5.40
C SER A 174 -14.60 -7.75 4.53
N PRO A 175 -14.55 -8.46 3.40
CA PRO A 175 -13.43 -8.40 2.46
C PRO A 175 -13.07 -6.97 2.07
N ILE A 176 -11.79 -6.68 2.00
CA ILE A 176 -11.26 -5.33 1.79
C ILE A 176 -10.90 -5.16 0.30
N SER A 177 -11.64 -4.31 -0.39
CA SER A 177 -11.36 -3.94 -1.80
C SER A 177 -10.49 -2.69 -1.94
N ASP A 178 -10.59 -1.76 -0.99
CA ASP A 178 -9.87 -0.48 -0.98
C ASP A 178 -9.62 0.02 0.45
N THR A 179 -9.00 1.18 0.60
CA THR A 179 -8.71 1.79 1.91
C THR A 179 -9.82 2.73 2.41
N SER A 180 -10.92 2.89 1.69
CA SER A 180 -11.97 3.88 1.97
C SER A 180 -13.25 3.28 2.59
N GLY A 181 -13.49 1.99 2.39
CA GLY A 181 -14.74 1.32 2.75
C GLY A 181 -14.84 0.86 4.21
N GLY A 182 -15.23 1.72 5.13
CA GLY A 182 -15.65 1.33 6.49
C GLY A 182 -14.58 0.69 7.37
N THR A 183 -13.36 0.76 6.99
CA THR A 183 -12.20 0.04 7.48
C THR A 183 -11.35 0.92 8.38
N ARG A 184 -10.86 0.36 9.45
CA ARG A 184 -9.96 1.08 10.32
C ARG A 184 -8.54 1.00 9.79
N LEU A 185 -7.93 2.17 9.52
CA LEU A 185 -6.55 2.31 9.08
C LEU A 185 -5.61 2.44 10.29
N ILE A 186 -4.50 1.71 10.26
CA ILE A 186 -3.42 1.83 11.24
C ILE A 186 -2.17 2.24 10.50
N ASP A 187 -1.67 3.46 10.73
CA ASP A 187 -0.42 3.93 10.15
C ASP A 187 0.79 3.29 10.84
N ALA A 188 1.72 2.80 10.02
CA ALA A 188 2.98 2.20 10.45
C ALA A 188 4.21 2.95 9.89
N GLY A 189 4.03 4.21 9.45
CA GLY A 189 5.11 5.09 8.98
C GLY A 189 5.26 5.16 7.47
N VAL A 190 6.49 5.34 7.01
CA VAL A 190 6.87 5.62 5.61
C VAL A 190 7.98 4.68 5.13
N GLY A 191 8.26 4.72 3.83
CA GLY A 191 9.40 4.03 3.22
C GLY A 191 9.18 2.54 2.94
N ASN A 192 10.24 1.89 2.44
CA ASN A 192 10.26 0.48 2.08
C ASN A 192 10.54 -0.42 3.30
N GLY A 193 10.44 -1.74 3.09
CA GLY A 193 10.78 -2.78 4.06
C GLY A 193 9.60 -3.26 4.88
N ALA A 194 9.88 -4.22 5.76
CA ALA A 194 8.91 -4.81 6.65
C ALA A 194 8.52 -3.87 7.80
N TYR A 195 7.30 -3.99 8.25
CA TYR A 195 6.77 -3.32 9.45
C TYR A 195 5.75 -4.22 10.13
N VAL A 196 5.62 -4.05 11.44
CA VAL A 196 4.68 -4.78 12.28
C VAL A 196 3.93 -3.77 13.13
N THR A 197 2.64 -3.99 13.34
CA THR A 197 1.81 -3.15 14.21
C THR A 197 0.78 -4.00 14.94
N THR A 198 0.28 -3.46 16.04
CA THR A 198 -0.73 -4.11 16.88
C THR A 198 -2.10 -3.52 16.59
N ILE A 199 -3.07 -4.39 16.42
CA ILE A 199 -4.48 -4.08 16.28
C ILE A 199 -5.13 -4.31 17.65
N SER A 200 -5.85 -3.33 18.16
CA SER A 200 -6.52 -3.39 19.46
C SER A 200 -7.98 -2.95 19.37
N GLY A 201 -8.76 -3.25 20.42
CA GLY A 201 -10.19 -2.92 20.47
C GLY A 201 -11.03 -3.79 19.53
N LEU A 202 -10.55 -5.01 19.26
CA LEU A 202 -11.30 -6.02 18.51
C LEU A 202 -12.41 -6.61 19.39
N VAL A 203 -13.39 -7.23 18.76
CA VAL A 203 -14.45 -8.01 19.43
C VAL A 203 -14.00 -9.46 19.51
N ALA A 204 -14.20 -10.08 20.66
CA ALA A 204 -13.87 -11.50 20.86
C ALA A 204 -14.71 -12.41 19.95
N ASN A 205 -14.16 -13.59 19.64
CA ASN A 205 -14.79 -14.62 18.80
C ASN A 205 -15.32 -14.05 17.45
N THR A 206 -14.55 -13.15 16.85
CA THR A 206 -14.96 -12.43 15.64
C THR A 206 -13.91 -12.58 14.55
N THR A 207 -14.32 -12.89 13.34
CA THR A 207 -13.45 -13.00 12.18
C THR A 207 -13.26 -11.63 11.53
N TYR A 208 -12.00 -11.27 11.28
CA TYR A 208 -11.58 -10.04 10.62
C TYR A 208 -10.82 -10.35 9.35
N HIS A 209 -11.01 -9.51 8.35
CA HIS A 209 -10.15 -9.37 7.18
C HIS A 209 -9.07 -8.33 7.46
N ILE A 210 -7.88 -8.53 6.90
CA ILE A 210 -6.75 -7.63 7.09
C ILE A 210 -5.89 -7.57 5.83
N ARG A 211 -5.46 -6.35 5.47
CA ARG A 211 -4.53 -6.11 4.37
C ARG A 211 -3.50 -5.06 4.76
N ALA A 212 -2.27 -5.27 4.33
CA ALA A 212 -1.25 -4.21 4.34
C ALA A 212 -1.54 -3.21 3.21
N PHE A 213 -1.20 -1.95 3.41
CA PHE A 213 -1.26 -0.92 2.37
C PHE A 213 0.04 -0.12 2.31
N ALA A 214 0.32 0.43 1.13
CA ALA A 214 1.37 1.41 0.91
C ALA A 214 0.91 2.46 -0.12
N VAL A 215 1.36 3.71 0.06
CA VAL A 215 0.97 4.87 -0.74
C VAL A 215 2.20 5.58 -1.24
N ASN A 216 2.24 5.91 -2.51
CA ASN A 216 3.20 6.82 -3.13
C ASN A 216 2.48 7.84 -4.02
N LEU A 217 3.22 8.62 -4.81
CA LEU A 217 2.65 9.62 -5.72
C LEU A 217 1.76 9.00 -6.82
N ALA A 218 1.98 7.73 -7.21
CA ALA A 218 1.15 7.03 -8.20
C ALA A 218 -0.17 6.52 -7.61
N GLY A 219 -0.28 6.37 -6.29
CA GLY A 219 -1.50 5.93 -5.62
C GLY A 219 -1.25 4.91 -4.50
N VAL A 220 -2.32 4.17 -4.18
CA VAL A 220 -2.36 3.16 -3.12
C VAL A 220 -2.22 1.77 -3.71
N SER A 221 -1.51 0.89 -3.01
CA SER A 221 -1.58 -0.56 -3.23
C SER A 221 -1.92 -1.29 -1.95
N LEU A 222 -2.51 -2.47 -2.09
CA LEU A 222 -2.91 -3.38 -1.02
C LEU A 222 -2.23 -4.73 -1.20
N GLY A 223 -1.75 -5.32 -0.10
CA GLY A 223 -1.30 -6.70 -0.04
C GLY A 223 -2.45 -7.70 -0.16
N ALA A 224 -2.18 -8.99 0.00
CA ALA A 224 -3.21 -10.02 0.03
C ALA A 224 -4.21 -9.78 1.17
N ASP A 225 -5.49 -10.13 0.94
CA ASP A 225 -6.51 -10.15 1.97
C ASP A 225 -6.37 -11.45 2.78
N LEU A 226 -6.03 -11.30 4.06
CA LEU A 226 -5.90 -12.40 5.00
C LEU A 226 -6.99 -12.30 6.07
N THR A 227 -7.38 -13.45 6.64
CA THR A 227 -8.37 -13.48 7.72
C THR A 227 -7.77 -14.05 9.00
N PHE A 228 -8.30 -13.61 10.13
CA PHE A 228 -8.04 -14.20 11.44
C PHE A 228 -9.27 -14.09 12.31
N THR A 229 -9.42 -14.98 13.28
CA THR A 229 -10.52 -14.96 14.25
C THR A 229 -9.94 -14.72 15.63
N THR A 230 -10.44 -13.71 16.35
CA THR A 230 -10.08 -13.43 17.74
C THR A 230 -10.54 -14.57 18.66
N LEU A 231 -9.82 -14.76 19.76
CA LEU A 231 -10.16 -15.79 20.75
C LEU A 231 -11.51 -15.47 21.41
N ALA A 232 -12.24 -16.53 21.73
CA ALA A 232 -13.48 -16.40 22.52
C ALA A 232 -13.14 -16.00 23.99
N ILE A 233 -14.08 -15.32 24.63
CA ILE A 233 -13.98 -15.04 26.07
C ILE A 233 -14.19 -16.37 26.81
N PRO A 234 -13.27 -16.76 27.70
CA PRO A 234 -13.46 -17.94 28.54
C PRO A 234 -14.70 -17.80 29.45
N VAL A 235 -15.51 -18.85 29.49
CA VAL A 235 -16.77 -18.86 30.26
C VAL A 235 -16.74 -20.09 31.21
N LEU A 236 -17.07 -19.84 32.47
CA LEU A 236 -17.27 -20.89 33.49
C LEU A 236 -18.53 -21.70 33.19
N PRO A 237 -18.64 -22.92 33.72
CA PRO A 237 -19.88 -23.69 33.71
C PRO A 237 -21.03 -22.93 34.38
N ILE A 238 -22.28 -23.36 34.11
CA ILE A 238 -23.45 -22.92 34.86
C ILE A 238 -24.02 -24.12 35.58
N VAL A 239 -23.99 -24.08 36.92
CA VAL A 239 -24.48 -25.14 37.77
C VAL A 239 -25.46 -24.61 38.79
N GLN A 240 -26.46 -25.40 39.14
CA GLN A 240 -27.45 -25.05 40.18
C GLN A 240 -27.89 -26.28 40.97
N THR A 241 -28.25 -26.06 42.22
CA THR A 241 -29.00 -26.98 43.05
C THR A 241 -30.49 -26.81 42.78
N ILE A 242 -31.20 -27.89 42.48
CA ILE A 242 -32.61 -27.86 42.09
C ILE A 242 -33.50 -28.07 43.29
N THR A 243 -33.28 -29.14 44.04
CA THR A 243 -34.09 -29.54 45.21
C THR A 243 -33.32 -30.51 46.11
N SER A 244 -33.88 -30.82 47.26
CA SER A 244 -33.30 -31.78 48.18
C SER A 244 -34.40 -32.62 48.85
N ASN A 245 -34.06 -33.88 49.15
CA ASN A 245 -34.83 -34.76 50.04
C ASN A 245 -33.99 -34.97 51.30
N ILE A 246 -34.53 -34.61 52.46
CA ILE A 246 -33.81 -34.62 53.74
C ILE A 246 -34.49 -35.58 54.70
N THR A 247 -33.67 -36.37 55.35
CA THR A 247 -34.06 -37.25 56.46
C THR A 247 -33.38 -36.79 57.78
N SER A 248 -33.58 -37.46 58.89
CA SER A 248 -32.91 -37.15 60.14
C SER A 248 -31.38 -37.33 60.11
N VAL A 249 -30.86 -38.16 59.17
CA VAL A 249 -29.43 -38.57 59.14
C VAL A 249 -28.84 -38.50 57.73
N SER A 250 -29.60 -38.10 56.74
CA SER A 250 -29.11 -38.00 55.34
C SER A 250 -29.82 -36.91 54.54
N ALA A 251 -29.19 -36.50 53.45
CA ALA A 251 -29.77 -35.62 52.44
C ALA A 251 -29.40 -36.12 51.04
N LEU A 252 -30.37 -36.12 50.14
CA LEU A 252 -30.16 -36.33 48.72
C LEU A 252 -30.39 -35.02 47.99
N ILE A 253 -29.35 -34.48 47.37
CA ILE A 253 -29.35 -33.18 46.72
C ILE A 253 -29.38 -33.39 45.21
N TYR A 254 -30.34 -32.75 44.52
CA TYR A 254 -30.49 -32.80 43.08
C TYR A 254 -29.90 -31.53 42.46
N ASN A 255 -29.03 -31.70 41.52
CA ASN A 255 -28.27 -30.64 40.87
C ASN A 255 -28.34 -30.73 39.36
N ASN A 256 -28.03 -29.65 38.68
CA ASN A 256 -27.96 -29.59 37.20
C ASN A 256 -26.80 -28.74 36.75
N VAL A 257 -26.03 -29.22 35.77
CA VAL A 257 -25.12 -28.42 34.95
C VAL A 257 -25.85 -28.10 33.68
N SER A 258 -26.27 -26.87 33.52
CA SER A 258 -27.06 -26.37 32.35
C SER A 258 -26.17 -25.88 31.21
N SER A 259 -24.91 -25.53 31.49
CA SER A 259 -23.91 -25.13 30.50
C SER A 259 -22.51 -25.58 30.93
N GLU A 260 -21.71 -26.06 29.98
CA GLU A 260 -20.28 -26.35 30.20
C GLU A 260 -19.38 -25.11 30.15
N GLY A 261 -19.94 -23.96 29.72
CA GLY A 261 -19.13 -22.77 29.46
C GLY A 261 -18.37 -22.89 28.13
N SER A 262 -17.10 -22.49 28.13
CA SER A 262 -16.26 -22.52 26.92
C SER A 262 -15.45 -23.82 26.73
N SER A 263 -15.57 -24.78 27.64
CA SER A 263 -14.91 -26.09 27.53
C SER A 263 -15.68 -27.15 28.32
N PRO A 264 -15.51 -28.45 28.01
CA PRO A 264 -16.18 -29.53 28.70
C PRO A 264 -16.01 -29.50 30.22
N VAL A 265 -17.05 -29.83 30.96
CA VAL A 265 -17.01 -29.99 32.39
C VAL A 265 -16.28 -31.29 32.72
N THR A 266 -15.12 -31.13 33.33
CA THR A 266 -14.20 -32.25 33.72
C THR A 266 -14.49 -32.81 35.09
N ARG A 267 -15.20 -32.05 35.93
CA ARG A 267 -15.58 -32.47 37.30
C ARG A 267 -16.84 -31.73 37.70
N ARG A 268 -17.77 -32.39 38.34
CA ARG A 268 -18.96 -31.82 38.96
C ARG A 268 -19.32 -32.55 40.26
N GLY A 269 -19.99 -31.85 41.17
CA GLY A 269 -20.34 -32.42 42.45
C GLY A 269 -20.98 -31.46 43.40
N LEU A 270 -20.83 -31.76 44.70
CA LEU A 270 -21.39 -31.00 45.81
C LEU A 270 -20.32 -30.81 46.90
N VAL A 271 -20.25 -29.58 47.39
CA VAL A 271 -19.52 -29.25 48.63
C VAL A 271 -20.54 -28.99 49.73
N TRP A 272 -20.33 -29.49 50.94
CA TRP A 272 -21.20 -29.25 52.06
C TRP A 272 -20.45 -29.05 53.37
N SER A 273 -21.03 -28.32 54.32
CA SER A 273 -20.43 -27.99 55.62
C SER A 273 -21.49 -27.56 56.62
N ILE A 274 -21.13 -27.52 57.91
CA ILE A 274 -21.90 -26.85 58.98
C ILE A 274 -21.60 -25.34 59.02
N SER A 275 -20.57 -24.85 58.31
CA SER A 275 -20.24 -23.43 58.18
C SER A 275 -20.97 -22.83 56.98
N PRO A 276 -21.53 -21.58 57.10
CA PRO A 276 -22.19 -20.89 56.02
C PRO A 276 -21.24 -20.39 54.91
N THR A 277 -19.93 -20.40 55.13
CA THR A 277 -18.93 -19.87 54.18
C THR A 277 -18.39 -20.97 53.30
N LEU A 278 -19.16 -21.41 52.31
CA LEU A 278 -18.71 -22.34 51.26
C LEU A 278 -18.36 -21.50 50.04
N THR A 279 -17.11 -21.04 49.92
CA THR A 279 -16.65 -20.15 48.85
C THR A 279 -15.89 -20.89 47.75
N ASP A 280 -15.42 -22.11 48.00
CA ASP A 280 -14.66 -22.89 47.04
C ASP A 280 -14.74 -24.41 47.30
N THR A 281 -14.16 -25.17 46.40
CA THR A 281 -14.10 -26.65 46.50
C THR A 281 -12.94 -27.16 47.37
N THR A 282 -12.18 -26.30 48.04
CA THR A 282 -10.97 -26.64 48.78
C THR A 282 -11.08 -26.42 50.30
N THR A 283 -11.94 -25.50 50.74
CA THR A 283 -12.08 -25.12 52.13
C THR A 283 -13.34 -25.73 52.78
N GLY A 284 -13.22 -26.88 53.29
CA GLY A 284 -14.27 -27.45 54.11
C GLY A 284 -14.70 -28.83 53.69
N THR A 285 -15.40 -29.42 54.41
CA THR A 285 -15.85 -30.73 54.67
C THR A 285 -16.40 -31.40 53.42
N LEU A 286 -16.06 -32.51 53.08
CA LEU A 286 -16.53 -33.50 52.16
C LEU A 286 -17.04 -33.01 50.79
N ILE A 287 -16.19 -33.17 49.80
CA ILE A 287 -16.55 -33.04 48.38
C ILE A 287 -17.13 -34.35 47.89
N ILE A 288 -18.30 -34.31 47.31
CA ILE A 288 -18.93 -35.45 46.64
C ILE A 288 -18.79 -35.24 45.12
N ASP A 289 -17.91 -36.03 44.49
CA ASP A 289 -17.79 -36.06 43.05
C ASP A 289 -18.96 -36.85 42.44
N ALA A 290 -19.61 -36.27 41.45
CA ALA A 290 -20.77 -36.81 40.73
C ALA A 290 -20.49 -36.99 39.22
N GLY A 291 -19.18 -37.01 38.82
CA GLY A 291 -18.77 -37.23 37.42
C GLY A 291 -18.47 -35.98 36.64
N THR A 292 -18.74 -36.02 35.33
CA THR A 292 -18.37 -35.01 34.33
C THR A 292 -19.59 -34.61 33.48
N GLY A 293 -19.45 -33.53 32.65
CA GLY A 293 -20.38 -33.17 31.62
C GLY A 293 -21.67 -32.49 32.11
N LEU A 294 -22.59 -32.29 31.12
CA LEU A 294 -23.90 -31.64 31.31
C LEU A 294 -24.93 -32.54 32.02
N GLY A 295 -26.03 -31.89 32.41
CA GLY A 295 -27.24 -32.54 32.84
C GLY A 295 -27.39 -32.71 34.35
N ASN A 296 -28.46 -33.41 34.71
CA ASN A 296 -28.83 -33.66 36.10
C ASN A 296 -27.87 -34.65 36.76
N TYR A 297 -27.59 -34.45 38.04
CA TYR A 297 -26.87 -35.40 38.88
C TYR A 297 -27.37 -35.30 40.31
N THR A 298 -27.16 -36.34 41.10
CA THR A 298 -27.53 -36.37 42.49
C THR A 298 -26.29 -36.56 43.35
N SER A 299 -26.27 -35.91 44.50
CA SER A 299 -25.23 -36.07 45.54
C SER A 299 -25.89 -36.51 46.84
N SER A 300 -25.43 -37.60 47.38
CA SER A 300 -25.96 -38.16 48.62
C SER A 300 -25.04 -37.82 49.80
N ILE A 301 -25.59 -37.18 50.80
CA ILE A 301 -24.92 -36.90 52.07
C ILE A 301 -25.48 -37.83 53.13
N THR A 302 -24.60 -38.53 53.87
CA THR A 302 -25.00 -39.45 54.94
C THR A 302 -24.23 -39.11 56.24
N GLY A 303 -24.71 -39.64 57.37
CA GLY A 303 -24.08 -39.39 58.68
C GLY A 303 -24.35 -38.01 59.26
N LEU A 304 -25.45 -37.40 58.85
CA LEU A 304 -25.87 -36.08 59.38
C LEU A 304 -26.42 -36.24 60.82
N SER A 305 -26.26 -35.22 61.62
CA SER A 305 -26.82 -35.10 62.94
C SER A 305 -28.22 -34.45 62.88
N ALA A 306 -29.20 -35.08 63.52
CA ALA A 306 -30.55 -34.58 63.57
C ALA A 306 -30.63 -33.16 64.19
N GLY A 307 -31.45 -32.28 63.63
CA GLY A 307 -31.62 -30.92 64.13
C GLY A 307 -30.46 -29.97 63.86
N THR A 308 -29.45 -30.39 63.03
CA THR A 308 -28.29 -29.57 62.68
C THR A 308 -28.47 -28.93 61.33
N LEU A 309 -28.17 -27.65 61.21
CA LEU A 309 -28.19 -26.90 59.92
C LEU A 309 -26.91 -27.19 59.17
N TYR A 310 -27.06 -27.60 57.91
CA TYR A 310 -25.99 -27.84 56.97
C TYR A 310 -26.15 -26.94 55.74
N TYR A 311 -25.05 -26.50 55.20
CA TYR A 311 -24.98 -25.72 53.96
C TYR A 311 -24.39 -26.60 52.85
N ALA A 312 -24.92 -26.51 51.64
CA ALA A 312 -24.47 -27.29 50.48
C ALA A 312 -24.49 -26.45 49.22
N ILE A 313 -23.45 -26.57 48.42
CA ILE A 313 -23.31 -25.84 47.12
C ILE A 313 -22.90 -26.84 46.05
N ALA A 314 -23.64 -26.89 44.96
CA ALA A 314 -23.22 -27.58 43.75
C ALA A 314 -22.04 -26.89 43.12
N PHE A 315 -21.14 -27.66 42.50
CA PHE A 315 -20.02 -27.11 41.73
C PHE A 315 -19.85 -27.86 40.40
N ALA A 316 -19.27 -27.13 39.41
CA ALA A 316 -18.79 -27.68 38.16
C ALA A 316 -17.45 -27.03 37.77
N VAL A 317 -16.56 -27.81 37.17
CA VAL A 317 -15.20 -27.39 36.81
C VAL A 317 -14.99 -27.62 35.33
N ASN A 318 -14.50 -26.61 34.64
CA ASN A 318 -13.95 -26.75 33.32
C ASN A 318 -12.51 -26.19 33.25
N SER A 319 -11.90 -26.08 32.06
CA SER A 319 -10.53 -25.57 31.93
C SER A 319 -10.37 -24.09 32.33
N VAL A 320 -11.46 -23.35 32.46
CA VAL A 320 -11.47 -21.94 32.89
C VAL A 320 -11.44 -21.83 34.41
N GLY A 321 -12.13 -22.72 35.09
CA GLY A 321 -12.20 -22.72 36.57
C GLY A 321 -13.43 -23.44 37.11
N VAL A 322 -13.79 -23.06 38.33
CA VAL A 322 -14.90 -23.63 39.12
C VAL A 322 -16.07 -22.60 39.11
N ALA A 323 -17.27 -23.10 38.85
CA ALA A 323 -18.55 -22.41 39.07
C ALA A 323 -19.26 -22.97 40.28
#